data_4f15474074ebb7cc175a71453d30f133
#
_entry.id   4f15474074ebb7cc175a71453d30f133
#
_cell.length_a   1.000
_cell.length_b   1.000
_cell.length_c   1.000
_cell.angle_alpha   90.00
_cell.angle_beta   90.00
_cell.angle_gamma   90.00
#
_symmetry.space_group_name_H-M   'P 1'
#
loop_
_entity.id
_entity.type
_entity.pdbx_description
1 polymer ?
#
loop_
_entity_poly.entity_id
_entity_poly.type
_entity_poly.pdbx_seq_one_letter_code
_entity_poly.pdbx_strand_id
1 'polypeptide(L)'
;MRVVVALIVLALVAVAGAAAFVYLGLYNITATDQHTAPVFWVLKTTMRRAVITHAKAVKVPALGGASQVARGRALYTVHCARCHGAPGVASEPFALGLRPSPANLANTGIEWKPNELYWTINHGLKLTGMPAWEFRLRDDALWAIVAYVQRLPYETPREYRALLGREQPQSPQLAKATKASDVETPDTLQPAPGDPDRGRFVILQYGCVVCHDIPGVVGAAIPVGPPLAKMGMRSFIGGRLANTSENMVRWLRDPQQFVPDGAMPNLGVSERDARDITAYLESLK
;
A
#
# COMPACT_ATOMS: atom_id res chain seq x y z
N MET A 1 -8.81 52.13 -6.80
CA MET A 1 -7.36 52.12 -7.11
C MET A 1 -6.53 51.53 -5.97
N ARG A 2 -6.60 52.03 -4.71
CA ARG A 2 -5.78 51.54 -3.55
C ARG A 2 -6.03 50.04 -3.26
N VAL A 3 -7.27 49.57 -3.28
CA VAL A 3 -7.61 48.13 -3.02
C VAL A 3 -7.01 47.21 -4.11
N VAL A 4 -7.08 47.63 -5.37
CA VAL A 4 -6.52 46.82 -6.49
C VAL A 4 -4.99 46.75 -6.36
N VAL A 5 -4.33 47.86 -6.02
CA VAL A 5 -2.87 47.86 -5.79
C VAL A 5 -2.52 46.97 -4.61
N ALA A 6 -3.25 47.01 -3.51
CA ALA A 6 -3.03 46.15 -2.35
C ALA A 6 -3.17 44.67 -2.68
N LEU A 7 -4.19 44.28 -3.48
CA LEU A 7 -4.38 42.91 -3.92
C LEU A 7 -3.25 42.41 -4.84
N ILE A 8 -2.77 43.29 -5.75
CA ILE A 8 -1.63 42.97 -6.62
C ILE A 8 -0.35 42.75 -5.79
N VAL A 9 -0.07 43.64 -4.85
CA VAL A 9 1.09 43.50 -3.96
C VAL A 9 1.01 42.21 -3.14
N LEU A 10 -0.16 41.91 -2.58
CA LEU A 10 -0.36 40.67 -1.82
C LEU A 10 -0.13 39.43 -2.70
N ALA A 11 -0.64 39.44 -3.93
CA ALA A 11 -0.43 38.35 -4.89
C ALA A 11 1.06 38.15 -5.24
N LEU A 12 1.78 39.28 -5.49
CA LEU A 12 3.22 39.23 -5.76
C LEU A 12 4.01 38.66 -4.59
N VAL A 13 3.70 39.10 -3.37
CA VAL A 13 4.33 38.59 -2.14
C VAL A 13 4.05 37.09 -1.97
N ALA A 14 2.82 36.64 -2.22
CA ALA A 14 2.46 35.22 -2.14
C ALA A 14 3.23 34.40 -3.18
N VAL A 15 3.33 34.88 -4.42
CA VAL A 15 4.09 34.20 -5.50
C VAL A 15 5.59 34.17 -5.16
N ALA A 16 6.15 35.26 -4.70
CA ALA A 16 7.56 35.33 -4.30
C ALA A 16 7.85 34.41 -3.10
N GLY A 17 6.96 34.36 -2.12
CA GLY A 17 7.05 33.44 -0.98
C GLY A 17 6.98 31.97 -1.40
N ALA A 18 6.06 31.62 -2.29
CA ALA A 18 5.96 30.27 -2.84
C ALA A 18 7.22 29.88 -3.65
N ALA A 19 7.74 30.79 -4.47
CA ALA A 19 8.97 30.59 -5.21
C ALA A 19 10.18 30.38 -4.29
N ALA A 20 10.30 31.20 -3.25
CA ALA A 20 11.34 31.07 -2.23
C ALA A 20 11.23 29.75 -1.47
N PHE A 21 10.02 29.32 -1.09
CA PHE A 21 9.75 28.04 -0.43
C PHE A 21 10.26 26.85 -1.27
N VAL A 22 9.97 26.86 -2.58
CA VAL A 22 10.43 25.83 -3.50
C VAL A 22 11.96 25.89 -3.71
N TYR A 23 12.50 27.10 -3.96
CA TYR A 23 13.92 27.28 -4.25
C TYR A 23 14.82 26.92 -3.06
N LEU A 24 14.37 27.23 -1.85
CA LEU A 24 15.09 26.93 -0.61
C LEU A 24 14.91 25.46 -0.16
N GLY A 25 14.11 24.66 -0.86
CA GLY A 25 13.92 23.23 -0.56
C GLY A 25 13.28 22.98 0.82
N LEU A 26 12.38 23.84 1.27
CA LEU A 26 11.82 23.77 2.62
C LEU A 26 10.84 22.61 2.83
N TYR A 27 10.34 22.03 1.74
CA TYR A 27 9.45 20.87 1.82
C TYR A 27 10.24 19.56 1.89
N ASN A 28 9.96 18.73 2.91
CA ASN A 28 10.59 17.42 3.03
C ASN A 28 10.04 16.44 1.97
N ILE A 29 10.91 15.97 1.06
CA ILE A 29 10.59 15.01 -0.01
C ILE A 29 11.12 13.60 0.26
N THR A 30 11.64 13.33 1.46
CA THR A 30 12.19 12.00 1.79
C THR A 30 11.08 10.95 1.85
N ALA A 31 11.39 9.72 1.44
CA ALA A 31 10.44 8.60 1.53
C ALA A 31 10.25 8.08 2.96
N THR A 32 11.05 8.53 3.91
CA THR A 32 10.96 8.17 5.33
C THR A 32 9.93 8.98 6.10
N ASP A 33 9.48 10.10 5.55
CA ASP A 33 8.47 10.96 6.16
C ASP A 33 7.18 10.95 5.32
N GLN A 34 6.07 11.33 5.94
CA GLN A 34 4.79 11.42 5.25
C GLN A 34 4.55 12.84 4.71
N HIS A 35 3.79 12.93 3.63
CA HIS A 35 3.26 14.23 3.21
C HIS A 35 2.40 14.85 4.30
N THR A 36 2.42 16.19 4.40
CA THR A 36 1.40 16.89 5.20
C THR A 36 -0.01 16.57 4.67
N ALA A 37 -1.00 16.55 5.55
CA ALA A 37 -2.37 16.20 5.17
C ALA A 37 -2.93 17.04 3.99
N PRO A 38 -2.69 18.37 3.90
CA PRO A 38 -3.13 19.15 2.75
C PRO A 38 -2.45 18.73 1.43
N VAL A 39 -1.14 18.49 1.45
CA VAL A 39 -0.40 18.04 0.24
C VAL A 39 -0.88 16.67 -0.20
N PHE A 40 -1.03 15.72 0.74
CA PHE A 40 -1.58 14.41 0.44
C PHE A 40 -2.99 14.51 -0.18
N TRP A 41 -3.87 15.34 0.40
CA TRP A 41 -5.22 15.54 -0.12
C TRP A 41 -5.22 16.10 -1.55
N VAL A 42 -4.39 17.11 -1.83
CA VAL A 42 -4.25 17.69 -3.18
C VAL A 42 -3.78 16.63 -4.18
N LEU A 43 -2.69 15.92 -3.88
CA LEU A 43 -2.13 14.90 -4.78
C LEU A 43 -3.12 13.77 -5.05
N LYS A 44 -3.74 13.22 -4.00
CA LYS A 44 -4.74 12.16 -4.08
C LYS A 44 -5.96 12.59 -4.90
N THR A 45 -6.51 13.78 -4.60
CA THR A 45 -7.69 14.30 -5.28
C THR A 45 -7.39 14.57 -6.75
N THR A 46 -6.26 15.19 -7.06
CA THR A 46 -5.83 15.47 -8.43
C THR A 46 -5.68 14.17 -9.22
N MET A 47 -4.97 13.18 -8.69
CA MET A 47 -4.83 11.87 -9.32
C MET A 47 -6.20 11.22 -9.58
N ARG A 48 -7.05 11.15 -8.57
CA ARG A 48 -8.38 10.52 -8.70
C ARG A 48 -9.25 11.22 -9.72
N ARG A 49 -9.27 12.56 -9.74
CA ARG A 49 -10.03 13.36 -10.72
C ARG A 49 -9.48 13.22 -12.12
N ALA A 50 -8.17 13.20 -12.29
CA ALA A 50 -7.53 12.96 -13.58
C ALA A 50 -7.94 11.59 -14.16
N VAL A 51 -7.83 10.51 -13.37
CA VAL A 51 -8.25 9.18 -13.79
C VAL A 51 -9.72 9.16 -14.22
N ILE A 52 -10.64 9.67 -13.38
CA ILE A 52 -12.08 9.72 -13.71
C ILE A 52 -12.32 10.46 -15.02
N THR A 53 -11.63 11.57 -15.24
CA THR A 53 -11.85 12.42 -16.42
C THR A 53 -11.34 11.75 -17.69
N HIS A 54 -10.13 11.25 -17.67
CA HIS A 54 -9.51 10.66 -18.86
C HIS A 54 -10.05 9.26 -19.19
N ALA A 55 -10.47 8.49 -18.21
CA ALA A 55 -11.07 7.18 -18.40
C ALA A 55 -12.46 7.23 -19.08
N LYS A 56 -13.13 8.38 -19.14
CA LYS A 56 -14.47 8.51 -19.77
C LYS A 56 -14.50 8.07 -21.23
N ALA A 57 -13.41 8.26 -21.96
CA ALA A 57 -13.31 7.90 -23.37
C ALA A 57 -13.06 6.41 -23.59
N VAL A 58 -12.68 5.67 -22.56
CA VAL A 58 -12.36 4.24 -22.66
C VAL A 58 -13.64 3.41 -22.72
N LYS A 59 -13.83 2.71 -23.84
CA LYS A 59 -14.95 1.78 -24.03
C LYS A 59 -14.64 0.45 -23.36
N VAL A 60 -15.49 0.03 -22.44
CA VAL A 60 -15.34 -1.24 -21.71
C VAL A 60 -15.88 -2.39 -22.55
N PRO A 61 -15.08 -3.40 -22.90
CA PRO A 61 -15.55 -4.60 -23.56
C PRO A 61 -16.34 -5.51 -22.59
N ALA A 62 -16.88 -6.61 -23.09
CA ALA A 62 -17.43 -7.64 -22.21
C ALA A 62 -16.32 -8.22 -21.31
N LEU A 63 -16.56 -8.25 -20.01
CA LEU A 63 -15.60 -8.70 -18.99
C LEU A 63 -16.17 -9.87 -18.19
N GLY A 64 -15.27 -10.65 -17.58
CA GLY A 64 -15.64 -11.64 -16.56
C GLY A 64 -15.80 -13.07 -17.07
N GLY A 65 -15.48 -13.37 -18.31
CA GLY A 65 -15.39 -14.75 -18.80
C GLY A 65 -14.32 -15.53 -18.03
N ALA A 66 -14.60 -16.80 -17.68
CA ALA A 66 -13.71 -17.63 -16.83
C ALA A 66 -12.28 -17.72 -17.38
N SER A 67 -12.11 -17.88 -18.69
CA SER A 67 -10.80 -17.93 -19.36
C SER A 67 -10.09 -16.57 -19.31
N GLN A 68 -10.82 -15.47 -19.43
CA GLN A 68 -10.27 -14.12 -19.32
C GLN A 68 -9.78 -13.84 -17.89
N VAL A 69 -10.56 -14.19 -16.89
CA VAL A 69 -10.19 -14.04 -15.46
C VAL A 69 -8.98 -14.91 -15.11
N ALA A 70 -8.92 -16.17 -15.58
CA ALA A 70 -7.78 -17.04 -15.35
C ALA A 70 -6.50 -16.47 -15.99
N ARG A 71 -6.57 -16.00 -17.25
CA ARG A 71 -5.46 -15.33 -17.90
C ARG A 71 -5.05 -14.04 -17.17
N GLY A 72 -6.02 -13.26 -16.72
CA GLY A 72 -5.78 -12.05 -15.94
C GLY A 72 -5.06 -12.34 -14.62
N ARG A 73 -5.41 -13.43 -13.93
CA ARG A 73 -4.72 -13.88 -12.73
C ARG A 73 -3.25 -14.22 -13.02
N ALA A 74 -2.98 -15.00 -14.06
CA ALA A 74 -1.61 -15.35 -14.43
C ALA A 74 -0.76 -14.10 -14.71
N LEU A 75 -1.31 -13.16 -15.49
CA LEU A 75 -0.64 -11.87 -15.76
C LEU A 75 -0.46 -11.02 -14.52
N TYR A 76 -1.47 -10.95 -13.65
CA TYR A 76 -1.41 -10.24 -12.38
C TYR A 76 -0.29 -10.79 -11.48
N THR A 77 -0.21 -12.10 -11.35
CA THR A 77 0.80 -12.76 -10.52
C THR A 77 2.22 -12.39 -10.97
N VAL A 78 2.46 -12.34 -12.27
CA VAL A 78 3.78 -12.05 -12.84
C VAL A 78 4.12 -10.55 -12.77
N HIS A 79 3.15 -9.69 -13.07
CA HIS A 79 3.42 -8.26 -13.34
C HIS A 79 3.00 -7.32 -12.21
N CYS A 80 1.97 -7.66 -11.44
CA CYS A 80 1.34 -6.75 -10.49
C CYS A 80 1.58 -7.15 -9.03
N ALA A 81 1.51 -8.45 -8.70
CA ALA A 81 1.56 -8.95 -7.33
C ALA A 81 2.86 -8.59 -6.62
N ARG A 82 3.97 -8.44 -7.34
CA ARG A 82 5.27 -8.03 -6.79
C ARG A 82 5.20 -6.70 -6.04
N CYS A 83 4.40 -5.75 -6.54
CA CYS A 83 4.20 -4.44 -5.91
C CYS A 83 2.91 -4.37 -5.10
N HIS A 84 1.82 -4.96 -5.60
CA HIS A 84 0.49 -4.81 -5.01
C HIS A 84 0.12 -5.92 -4.03
N GLY A 85 0.93 -6.98 -3.93
CA GLY A 85 0.57 -8.16 -3.17
C GLY A 85 -0.62 -8.90 -3.77
N ALA A 86 -1.20 -9.82 -2.98
CA ALA A 86 -2.41 -10.57 -3.33
C ALA A 86 -3.08 -11.03 -2.03
N PRO A 87 -4.28 -11.65 -2.07
CA PRO A 87 -4.92 -12.14 -0.87
C PRO A 87 -3.99 -13.05 -0.03
N GLY A 88 -3.60 -12.60 1.17
CA GLY A 88 -2.69 -13.30 2.06
C GLY A 88 -1.22 -13.38 1.60
N VAL A 89 -0.84 -12.65 0.55
CA VAL A 89 0.53 -12.58 0.03
C VAL A 89 1.03 -11.15 0.06
N ALA A 90 2.19 -10.93 0.70
CA ALA A 90 2.82 -9.63 0.76
C ALA A 90 3.38 -9.18 -0.60
N SER A 91 3.54 -7.88 -0.76
CA SER A 91 4.40 -7.29 -1.79
C SER A 91 5.84 -7.74 -1.58
N GLU A 92 6.65 -7.75 -2.64
CA GLU A 92 8.08 -8.04 -2.50
C GLU A 92 8.79 -6.92 -1.71
N PRO A 93 9.94 -7.23 -1.06
CA PRO A 93 10.65 -6.28 -0.20
C PRO A 93 10.99 -4.95 -0.86
N PHE A 94 11.32 -4.93 -2.16
CA PHE A 94 11.62 -3.68 -2.88
C PHE A 94 10.43 -2.73 -3.01
N ALA A 95 9.21 -3.27 -2.92
CA ALA A 95 7.98 -2.46 -3.00
C ALA A 95 7.55 -1.89 -1.64
N LEU A 96 8.09 -2.44 -0.55
CA LEU A 96 7.91 -1.88 0.78
C LEU A 96 8.65 -0.55 0.88
N GLY A 97 8.04 0.43 1.52
CA GLY A 97 8.64 1.77 1.63
C GLY A 97 8.48 2.67 0.40
N LEU A 98 7.93 2.19 -0.72
CA LEU A 98 7.59 3.07 -1.85
C LEU A 98 6.63 4.19 -1.42
N ARG A 99 6.86 5.40 -1.94
CA ARG A 99 5.99 6.56 -1.68
C ARG A 99 5.53 7.20 -3.00
N PRO A 100 4.22 7.23 -3.28
CA PRO A 100 3.14 6.58 -2.50
C PRO A 100 3.25 5.04 -2.49
N SER A 101 2.75 4.43 -1.42
CA SER A 101 2.69 2.96 -1.34
C SER A 101 1.79 2.38 -2.42
N PRO A 102 2.15 1.24 -3.04
CA PRO A 102 1.28 0.55 -3.97
C PRO A 102 -0.08 0.25 -3.32
N ALA A 103 -1.17 0.61 -4.02
CA ALA A 103 -2.52 0.42 -3.50
C ALA A 103 -2.88 -1.06 -3.32
N ASN A 104 -3.70 -1.37 -2.33
CA ASN A 104 -4.34 -2.68 -2.25
C ASN A 104 -5.40 -2.82 -3.34
N LEU A 105 -5.16 -3.70 -4.32
CA LEU A 105 -6.01 -3.81 -5.49
C LEU A 105 -7.33 -4.53 -5.22
N ALA A 106 -7.46 -5.29 -4.13
CA ALA A 106 -8.74 -5.83 -3.72
C ALA A 106 -9.73 -4.69 -3.40
N ASN A 107 -9.29 -3.68 -2.65
CA ASN A 107 -10.12 -2.51 -2.39
C ASN A 107 -10.36 -1.68 -3.66
N THR A 108 -9.31 -1.44 -4.44
CA THR A 108 -9.41 -0.69 -5.69
C THR A 108 -10.37 -1.36 -6.68
N GLY A 109 -10.40 -2.70 -6.71
CA GLY A 109 -11.34 -3.48 -7.55
C GLY A 109 -12.82 -3.27 -7.20
N ILE A 110 -13.13 -2.91 -5.95
CA ILE A 110 -14.50 -2.56 -5.52
C ILE A 110 -14.86 -1.12 -5.94
N GLU A 111 -13.94 -0.18 -5.72
CA GLU A 111 -14.23 1.25 -5.81
C GLU A 111 -14.14 1.80 -7.23
N TRP A 112 -13.26 1.24 -8.04
CA TRP A 112 -12.92 1.80 -9.35
C TRP A 112 -13.65 1.08 -10.46
N LYS A 113 -14.16 1.87 -11.42
CA LYS A 113 -14.80 1.33 -12.61
C LYS A 113 -13.78 0.63 -13.52
N PRO A 114 -14.22 -0.33 -14.37
CA PRO A 114 -13.32 -1.03 -15.29
C PRO A 114 -12.52 -0.12 -16.21
N ASN A 115 -13.13 0.92 -16.73
CA ASN A 115 -12.46 1.90 -17.58
C ASN A 115 -11.39 2.71 -16.81
N GLU A 116 -11.62 3.00 -15.55
CA GLU A 116 -10.66 3.70 -14.68
C GLU A 116 -9.46 2.80 -14.36
N LEU A 117 -9.71 1.53 -14.05
CA LEU A 117 -8.67 0.51 -13.86
C LEU A 117 -7.84 0.35 -15.13
N TYR A 118 -8.51 0.15 -16.27
CA TYR A 118 -7.83 0.01 -17.57
C TYR A 118 -6.95 1.22 -17.86
N TRP A 119 -7.51 2.45 -17.78
CA TRP A 119 -6.76 3.67 -18.06
C TRP A 119 -5.51 3.79 -17.18
N THR A 120 -5.66 3.48 -15.90
CA THR A 120 -4.54 3.56 -14.94
C THR A 120 -3.47 2.52 -15.22
N ILE A 121 -3.85 1.27 -15.52
CA ILE A 121 -2.89 0.22 -15.86
C ILE A 121 -2.19 0.55 -17.19
N ASN A 122 -2.95 0.96 -18.19
CA ASN A 122 -2.41 1.27 -19.52
C ASN A 122 -1.34 2.38 -19.44
N HIS A 123 -1.66 3.51 -18.82
CA HIS A 123 -0.82 4.72 -18.84
C HIS A 123 0.13 4.85 -17.64
N GLY A 124 -0.06 4.05 -16.57
CA GLY A 124 0.67 4.24 -15.32
C GLY A 124 0.30 5.53 -14.59
N LEU A 125 1.03 5.85 -13.54
CA LEU A 125 0.81 7.06 -12.74
C LEU A 125 2.11 7.80 -12.50
N LYS A 126 2.19 9.05 -12.92
CA LYS A 126 3.35 9.94 -12.64
C LYS A 126 3.54 10.12 -11.14
N LEU A 127 4.78 10.35 -10.74
CA LEU A 127 5.21 10.51 -9.35
C LEU A 127 4.93 9.28 -8.47
N THR A 128 4.82 8.10 -9.10
CA THR A 128 4.67 6.80 -8.44
C THR A 128 5.59 5.77 -9.08
N GLY A 129 5.73 4.60 -8.45
CA GLY A 129 6.42 3.45 -9.03
C GLY A 129 5.58 2.67 -10.06
N MET A 130 4.34 3.09 -10.39
CA MET A 130 3.48 2.39 -11.33
C MET A 130 3.82 2.72 -12.80
N PRO A 131 4.39 1.77 -13.57
CA PRO A 131 4.75 2.02 -14.96
C PRO A 131 3.53 2.00 -15.88
N ALA A 132 3.67 2.57 -17.07
CA ALA A 132 2.74 2.37 -18.18
C ALA A 132 2.91 0.97 -18.77
N TRP A 133 1.82 0.22 -18.86
CA TRP A 133 1.85 -1.15 -19.37
C TRP A 133 1.55 -1.26 -20.87
N GLU A 134 1.07 -0.19 -21.53
CA GLU A 134 0.81 -0.15 -22.98
C GLU A 134 2.02 -0.52 -23.84
N PHE A 135 3.24 -0.26 -23.34
CA PHE A 135 4.48 -0.60 -24.03
C PHE A 135 4.96 -2.04 -23.79
N ARG A 136 4.26 -2.82 -22.97
CA ARG A 136 4.69 -4.15 -22.53
C ARG A 136 3.63 -5.23 -22.69
N LEU A 137 2.35 -4.86 -22.63
CA LEU A 137 1.24 -5.78 -22.71
C LEU A 137 0.26 -5.32 -23.81
N ARG A 138 -0.31 -6.28 -24.51
CA ARG A 138 -1.35 -6.03 -25.50
C ARG A 138 -2.66 -5.68 -24.82
N ASP A 139 -3.54 -5.01 -25.53
CA ASP A 139 -4.84 -4.55 -25.05
C ASP A 139 -5.69 -5.67 -24.42
N ASP A 140 -5.76 -6.83 -25.07
CA ASP A 140 -6.49 -8.01 -24.57
C ASP A 140 -5.92 -8.55 -23.24
N ALA A 141 -4.62 -8.41 -23.00
CA ALA A 141 -3.98 -8.75 -21.75
C ALA A 141 -4.28 -7.74 -20.63
N LEU A 142 -4.32 -6.44 -20.97
CA LEU A 142 -4.69 -5.39 -20.04
C LEU A 142 -6.13 -5.57 -19.55
N TRP A 143 -7.06 -5.85 -20.47
CA TRP A 143 -8.46 -6.13 -20.12
C TRP A 143 -8.62 -7.41 -19.30
N ALA A 144 -7.79 -8.42 -19.54
CA ALA A 144 -7.77 -9.63 -18.70
C ALA A 144 -7.33 -9.31 -17.27
N ILE A 145 -6.30 -8.46 -17.09
CA ILE A 145 -5.88 -7.98 -15.75
C ILE A 145 -7.01 -7.20 -15.08
N VAL A 146 -7.70 -6.31 -15.78
CA VAL A 146 -8.86 -5.57 -15.25
C VAL A 146 -9.95 -6.51 -14.76
N ALA A 147 -10.32 -7.52 -15.57
CA ALA A 147 -11.32 -8.52 -15.21
C ALA A 147 -10.92 -9.28 -13.94
N TYR A 148 -9.63 -9.60 -13.79
CA TYR A 148 -9.14 -10.26 -12.58
C TYR A 148 -9.12 -9.32 -11.37
N VAL A 149 -8.66 -8.07 -11.52
CA VAL A 149 -8.66 -7.09 -10.42
C VAL A 149 -10.06 -6.88 -9.85
N GLN A 150 -11.10 -6.88 -10.69
CA GLN A 150 -12.49 -6.82 -10.23
C GLN A 150 -12.93 -8.11 -9.50
N ARG A 151 -12.30 -9.24 -9.78
CA ARG A 151 -12.56 -10.51 -9.08
C ARG A 151 -11.80 -10.63 -7.77
N LEU A 152 -10.65 -9.97 -7.66
CA LEU A 152 -9.72 -10.07 -6.53
C LEU A 152 -10.35 -9.84 -5.14
N PRO A 153 -11.32 -8.90 -4.94
CA PRO A 153 -11.99 -8.71 -3.65
C PRO A 153 -12.73 -9.94 -3.12
N TYR A 154 -13.11 -10.84 -4.00
CA TYR A 154 -13.92 -12.03 -3.70
C TYR A 154 -13.07 -13.32 -3.67
N GLU A 155 -11.76 -13.20 -3.82
CA GLU A 155 -10.84 -14.34 -3.76
C GLU A 155 -10.24 -14.46 -2.35
N THR A 156 -10.41 -15.61 -1.73
CA THR A 156 -9.83 -15.87 -0.41
C THR A 156 -8.32 -16.17 -0.51
N PRO A 157 -7.53 -15.94 0.56
CA PRO A 157 -6.11 -16.31 0.60
C PRO A 157 -5.87 -17.78 0.31
N ARG A 158 -6.78 -18.66 0.72
CA ARG A 158 -6.71 -20.10 0.45
C ARG A 158 -6.89 -20.40 -1.04
N GLU A 159 -7.90 -19.80 -1.68
CA GLU A 159 -8.16 -19.96 -3.11
C GLU A 159 -6.99 -19.45 -3.94
N TYR A 160 -6.47 -18.24 -3.62
CA TYR A 160 -5.32 -17.69 -4.31
C TYR A 160 -4.11 -18.63 -4.24
N ARG A 161 -3.74 -19.10 -3.05
CA ARG A 161 -2.61 -20.03 -2.87
C ARG A 161 -2.83 -21.39 -3.55
N ALA A 162 -4.04 -21.95 -3.49
CA ALA A 162 -4.35 -23.22 -4.14
C ALA A 162 -4.20 -23.16 -5.66
N LEU A 163 -4.48 -22.01 -6.26
CA LEU A 163 -4.35 -21.79 -7.69
C LEU A 163 -2.90 -21.55 -8.11
N LEU A 164 -2.11 -20.84 -7.29
CA LEU A 164 -0.65 -20.71 -7.51
C LEU A 164 0.04 -22.07 -7.53
N GLY A 165 -0.33 -22.98 -6.61
CA GLY A 165 0.22 -24.34 -6.56
C GLY A 165 -0.12 -25.20 -7.78
N ARG A 166 -1.18 -24.86 -8.53
CA ARG A 166 -1.57 -25.55 -9.77
C ARG A 166 -0.92 -24.97 -11.02
N GLU A 167 -0.56 -23.69 -10.99
CA GLU A 167 -0.04 -22.94 -12.15
C GLU A 167 1.49 -22.82 -12.16
N GLN A 168 2.17 -23.09 -11.05
CA GLN A 168 3.63 -23.05 -10.98
C GLN A 168 4.20 -24.47 -10.95
N PRO A 169 5.06 -24.86 -11.92
CA PRO A 169 6.11 -25.83 -11.66
C PRO A 169 6.97 -25.22 -10.54
N GLN A 170 7.13 -25.94 -9.44
CA GLN A 170 7.88 -25.51 -8.24
C GLN A 170 9.19 -24.86 -8.62
N SER A 171 9.25 -23.54 -8.56
CA SER A 171 10.49 -22.79 -8.69
C SER A 171 11.15 -22.76 -7.31
N PRO A 172 12.27 -23.48 -7.09
CA PRO A 172 12.95 -23.54 -5.79
C PRO A 172 13.49 -22.19 -5.30
N GLN A 173 13.40 -21.17 -6.14
CA GLN A 173 13.98 -19.85 -5.86
C GLN A 173 13.11 -18.95 -4.99
N LEU A 174 11.79 -19.12 -4.97
CA LEU A 174 10.91 -18.30 -4.13
C LEU A 174 10.99 -18.68 -2.64
N ALA A 175 11.29 -19.96 -2.34
CA ALA A 175 11.47 -20.43 -0.97
C ALA A 175 12.81 -19.98 -0.34
N LYS A 176 13.80 -19.58 -1.15
CA LYS A 176 15.09 -19.06 -0.67
C LYS A 176 15.12 -17.54 -0.45
N ALA A 177 14.20 -16.78 -1.04
CA ALA A 177 14.15 -15.33 -0.87
C ALA A 177 13.58 -14.89 0.49
N THR A 178 12.92 -15.78 1.23
CA THR A 178 12.42 -15.50 2.58
C THR A 178 13.49 -15.58 3.68
N LYS A 179 14.74 -15.86 3.33
CA LYS A 179 15.88 -15.84 4.27
C LYS A 179 16.82 -14.64 4.11
N ALA A 180 16.44 -13.62 3.39
CA ALA A 180 17.27 -12.43 3.22
C ALA A 180 16.94 -11.34 4.25
N SER A 181 16.96 -11.70 5.54
CA SER A 181 17.04 -10.71 6.63
C SER A 181 18.18 -11.03 7.59
N ASP A 182 19.25 -11.66 7.09
CA ASP A 182 20.46 -11.86 7.87
C ASP A 182 21.42 -10.65 7.71
N VAL A 183 20.88 -9.43 7.90
CA VAL A 183 21.69 -8.37 8.49
C VAL A 183 21.45 -8.52 10.01
N GLU A 184 22.07 -9.53 10.57
CA GLU A 184 22.24 -9.62 12.01
C GLU A 184 23.09 -8.45 12.46
N THR A 185 22.44 -7.40 12.97
CA THR A 185 23.07 -6.60 14.04
C THR A 185 23.19 -7.52 15.24
N PRO A 186 24.39 -7.65 15.87
CA PRO A 186 24.57 -8.55 17.01
C PRO A 186 23.59 -8.19 18.13
N ASP A 187 22.59 -9.03 18.34
CA ASP A 187 21.58 -8.89 19.38
C ASP A 187 22.10 -9.52 20.68
N THR A 188 23.13 -8.89 21.27
CA THR A 188 23.72 -9.30 22.57
C THR A 188 23.32 -8.39 23.72
N LEU A 189 22.40 -7.44 23.49
CA LEU A 189 21.82 -6.60 24.54
C LEU A 189 20.36 -6.94 24.72
N GLN A 190 19.88 -6.93 25.98
CA GLN A 190 18.45 -7.08 26.30
C GLN A 190 17.63 -6.21 25.34
N PRO A 191 16.54 -6.74 24.75
CA PRO A 191 15.78 -6.02 23.75
C PRO A 191 15.32 -4.67 24.32
N ALA A 192 15.81 -3.58 23.74
CA ALA A 192 15.42 -2.24 24.13
C ALA A 192 13.89 -2.09 24.02
N PRO A 193 13.26 -1.32 24.93
CA PRO A 193 11.85 -0.96 24.78
C PRO A 193 11.60 -0.33 23.40
N GLY A 194 10.42 -0.58 22.83
CA GLY A 194 10.06 -0.02 21.52
C GLY A 194 9.95 1.51 21.59
N ASP A 195 10.35 2.15 20.50
CA ASP A 195 10.27 3.60 20.30
C ASP A 195 8.99 3.93 19.50
N PRO A 196 7.97 4.59 20.11
CA PRO A 196 6.72 4.90 19.42
C PRO A 196 6.89 5.92 18.29
N ASP A 197 7.81 6.85 18.39
CA ASP A 197 8.06 7.84 17.33
C ASP A 197 8.67 7.16 16.11
N ARG A 198 9.65 6.29 16.30
CA ARG A 198 10.20 5.46 15.24
C ARG A 198 9.13 4.48 14.71
N GLY A 199 8.32 3.91 15.57
CA GLY A 199 7.22 3.00 15.19
C GLY A 199 6.24 3.62 14.19
N ARG A 200 5.91 4.90 14.37
CA ARG A 200 5.07 5.66 13.45
C ARG A 200 5.66 5.74 12.03
N PHE A 201 6.99 5.90 11.91
CA PHE A 201 7.66 5.90 10.61
C PHE A 201 7.78 4.50 10.02
N VAL A 202 8.09 3.52 10.84
CA VAL A 202 8.25 2.13 10.44
C VAL A 202 6.93 1.54 9.88
N ILE A 203 5.79 1.86 10.45
CA ILE A 203 4.46 1.53 9.92
C ILE A 203 4.31 1.94 8.45
N LEU A 204 4.87 3.10 8.07
CA LEU A 204 4.86 3.55 6.69
C LEU A 204 5.76 2.69 5.80
N GLN A 205 6.93 2.29 6.29
CA GLN A 205 7.89 1.50 5.50
C GLN A 205 7.35 0.11 5.16
N TYR A 206 6.60 -0.51 6.07
CA TYR A 206 5.95 -1.80 5.82
C TYR A 206 4.58 -1.68 5.13
N GLY A 207 4.14 -0.46 4.76
CA GLY A 207 2.90 -0.24 4.02
C GLY A 207 1.62 -0.59 4.78
N CYS A 208 1.62 -0.62 6.12
CA CYS A 208 0.46 -0.95 6.96
C CYS A 208 -0.76 -0.06 6.63
N VAL A 209 -0.51 1.19 6.24
CA VAL A 209 -1.52 2.19 5.85
C VAL A 209 -2.27 1.85 4.56
N VAL A 210 -1.80 0.88 3.79
CA VAL A 210 -2.48 0.42 2.56
C VAL A 210 -3.75 -0.38 2.92
N CYS A 211 -3.74 -1.04 4.10
CA CYS A 211 -4.84 -1.87 4.57
C CYS A 211 -5.53 -1.31 5.80
N HIS A 212 -4.84 -0.55 6.65
CA HIS A 212 -5.36 -0.08 7.93
C HIS A 212 -5.46 1.45 7.97
N ASP A 213 -6.56 1.94 8.55
CA ASP A 213 -6.66 3.33 9.01
C ASP A 213 -5.92 3.44 10.36
N ILE A 214 -4.91 4.31 10.42
CA ILE A 214 -4.01 4.45 11.56
C ILE A 214 -3.97 5.92 11.98
N PRO A 215 -4.46 6.28 13.17
CA PRO A 215 -4.41 7.65 13.65
C PRO A 215 -3.00 8.24 13.58
N GLY A 216 -2.87 9.48 13.15
CA GLY A 216 -1.59 10.17 13.01
C GLY A 216 -0.73 9.75 11.80
N VAL A 217 -1.21 8.81 10.99
CA VAL A 217 -0.50 8.34 9.79
C VAL A 217 -1.38 8.55 8.56
N VAL A 218 -0.84 9.23 7.55
CA VAL A 218 -1.56 9.49 6.30
C VAL A 218 -1.53 8.24 5.42
N GLY A 219 -2.69 7.75 5.01
CA GLY A 219 -2.79 6.49 4.27
C GLY A 219 -4.05 6.34 3.42
N ALA A 220 -4.47 5.10 3.20
CA ALA A 220 -5.64 4.75 2.41
C ALA A 220 -6.93 5.37 2.99
N ALA A 221 -7.85 5.75 2.09
CA ALA A 221 -9.12 6.33 2.51
C ALA A 221 -10.14 5.28 2.97
N ILE A 222 -10.05 4.06 2.41
CA ILE A 222 -10.93 2.94 2.72
C ILE A 222 -10.04 1.75 3.07
N PRO A 223 -9.92 1.41 4.35
CA PRO A 223 -9.09 0.32 4.80
C PRO A 223 -9.70 -1.04 4.47
N VAL A 224 -8.87 -1.98 4.05
CA VAL A 224 -9.24 -3.40 3.85
C VAL A 224 -9.25 -4.13 5.20
N GLY A 225 -8.33 -3.75 6.08
CA GLY A 225 -8.25 -4.23 7.45
C GLY A 225 -9.00 -3.33 8.43
N PRO A 226 -9.21 -3.77 9.67
CA PRO A 226 -9.87 -2.96 10.69
C PRO A 226 -9.05 -1.70 11.00
N PRO A 227 -9.71 -0.57 11.33
CA PRO A 227 -9.01 0.62 11.80
C PRO A 227 -8.24 0.31 13.09
N LEU A 228 -7.05 0.88 13.25
CA LEU A 228 -6.18 0.66 14.40
C LEU A 228 -6.32 1.75 15.50
N ALA A 229 -7.31 2.62 15.36
CA ALA A 229 -7.67 3.54 16.44
C ALA A 229 -7.97 2.77 17.74
N LYS A 230 -7.56 3.34 18.88
CA LYS A 230 -7.73 2.74 20.21
C LYS A 230 -7.10 1.35 20.36
N MET A 231 -6.03 1.05 19.60
CA MET A 231 -5.40 -0.26 19.65
C MET A 231 -4.84 -0.57 21.05
N GLY A 232 -4.30 0.41 21.75
CA GLY A 232 -3.82 0.28 23.13
C GLY A 232 -4.91 -0.01 24.17
N MET A 233 -6.20 0.13 23.81
CA MET A 233 -7.33 -0.12 24.73
C MET A 233 -8.05 -1.45 24.41
N ARG A 234 -7.68 -2.15 23.36
CA ARG A 234 -8.35 -3.40 22.98
C ARG A 234 -7.87 -4.55 23.86
N SER A 235 -8.78 -5.47 24.14
CA SER A 235 -8.46 -6.69 24.89
C SER A 235 -7.78 -7.78 24.05
N PHE A 236 -8.02 -7.76 22.72
CA PHE A 236 -7.55 -8.82 21.82
C PHE A 236 -6.93 -8.27 20.54
N ILE A 237 -5.95 -9.00 20.02
CA ILE A 237 -5.35 -8.82 18.70
C ILE A 237 -5.98 -9.84 17.75
N GLY A 238 -6.60 -9.36 16.66
CA GLY A 238 -7.24 -10.20 15.65
C GLY A 238 -8.28 -11.20 16.17
N GLY A 239 -8.81 -10.98 17.38
CA GLY A 239 -9.73 -11.89 18.05
C GLY A 239 -9.10 -13.23 18.49
N ARG A 240 -7.77 -13.33 18.48
CA ARG A 240 -7.04 -14.60 18.77
C ARG A 240 -6.10 -14.51 19.95
N LEU A 241 -5.38 -13.41 20.12
CA LEU A 241 -4.38 -13.24 21.16
C LEU A 241 -4.80 -12.15 22.15
N ALA A 242 -4.46 -12.30 23.41
CA ALA A 242 -4.55 -11.21 24.38
C ALA A 242 -3.67 -10.04 23.89
N ASN A 243 -4.15 -8.82 24.04
CA ASN A 243 -3.43 -7.63 23.61
C ASN A 243 -2.34 -7.27 24.62
N THR A 244 -1.20 -7.90 24.50
CA THR A 244 0.03 -7.61 25.23
C THR A 244 1.12 -7.22 24.25
N SER A 245 2.11 -6.45 24.68
CA SER A 245 3.26 -6.04 23.85
C SER A 245 3.94 -7.24 23.18
N GLU A 246 4.16 -8.31 23.92
CA GLU A 246 4.79 -9.54 23.41
C GLU A 246 3.94 -10.20 22.32
N ASN A 247 2.64 -10.34 22.54
CA ASN A 247 1.73 -10.93 21.57
C ASN A 247 1.58 -10.03 20.33
N MET A 248 1.63 -8.71 20.48
CA MET A 248 1.61 -7.77 19.37
C MET A 248 2.88 -7.92 18.50
N VAL A 249 4.05 -8.01 19.12
CA VAL A 249 5.30 -8.28 18.40
C VAL A 249 5.22 -9.60 17.62
N ARG A 250 4.75 -10.67 18.25
CA ARG A 250 4.57 -11.98 17.58
C ARG A 250 3.59 -11.90 16.41
N TRP A 251 2.45 -11.21 16.61
CA TRP A 251 1.45 -10.99 15.56
C TRP A 251 2.01 -10.22 14.37
N LEU A 252 2.74 -9.13 14.61
CA LEU A 252 3.32 -8.30 13.55
C LEU A 252 4.38 -9.06 12.74
N ARG A 253 5.13 -9.94 13.38
CA ARG A 253 6.17 -10.74 12.71
C ARG A 253 5.60 -11.88 11.87
N ASP A 254 4.56 -12.55 12.35
CA ASP A 254 3.91 -13.64 11.61
C ASP A 254 2.42 -13.76 11.95
N PRO A 255 1.54 -12.92 11.36
CA PRO A 255 0.11 -12.99 11.63
C PRO A 255 -0.52 -14.30 11.14
N GLN A 256 0.06 -14.93 10.11
CA GLN A 256 -0.48 -16.17 9.54
C GLN A 256 -0.20 -17.40 10.40
N GLN A 257 0.72 -17.33 11.36
CA GLN A 257 0.87 -18.35 12.39
C GLN A 257 -0.43 -18.49 13.22
N PHE A 258 -1.13 -17.40 13.46
CA PHE A 258 -2.35 -17.36 14.28
C PHE A 258 -3.63 -17.45 13.46
N VAL A 259 -3.59 -16.98 12.21
CA VAL A 259 -4.72 -17.02 11.26
C VAL A 259 -4.18 -17.41 9.87
N PRO A 260 -4.00 -18.72 9.61
CA PRO A 260 -3.36 -19.21 8.36
C PRO A 260 -4.05 -18.76 7.08
N ASP A 261 -5.37 -18.55 7.12
CA ASP A 261 -6.17 -18.08 5.99
C ASP A 261 -6.51 -16.58 6.10
N GLY A 262 -5.81 -15.85 6.97
CA GLY A 262 -5.99 -14.41 7.16
C GLY A 262 -5.50 -13.60 5.97
N ALA A 263 -6.19 -12.48 5.69
CA ALA A 263 -5.83 -11.56 4.62
C ALA A 263 -4.55 -10.75 4.95
N MET A 264 -4.21 -10.58 6.23
CA MET A 264 -2.98 -9.91 6.64
C MET A 264 -1.77 -10.77 6.29
N PRO A 265 -0.90 -10.31 5.36
CA PRO A 265 0.25 -11.10 4.94
C PRO A 265 1.39 -11.00 5.94
N ASN A 266 2.32 -11.96 5.87
CA ASN A 266 3.61 -11.84 6.54
C ASN A 266 4.49 -10.85 5.75
N LEU A 267 4.78 -9.69 6.34
CA LEU A 267 5.55 -8.60 5.72
C LEU A 267 7.06 -8.71 6.02
N GLY A 268 7.49 -9.72 6.74
CA GLY A 268 8.90 -9.86 7.16
C GLY A 268 9.35 -8.78 8.14
N VAL A 269 8.47 -8.34 9.04
CA VAL A 269 8.77 -7.30 10.02
C VAL A 269 9.86 -7.80 10.96
N SER A 270 10.97 -7.03 11.07
CA SER A 270 12.05 -7.36 12.00
C SER A 270 11.57 -7.27 13.45
N GLU A 271 12.26 -7.94 14.38
CA GLU A 271 11.88 -7.90 15.80
C GLU A 271 11.95 -6.47 16.37
N ARG A 272 13.00 -5.73 16.03
CA ARG A 272 13.14 -4.33 16.44
C ARG A 272 11.98 -3.48 15.92
N ASP A 273 11.67 -3.58 14.63
CA ASP A 273 10.60 -2.81 14.02
C ASP A 273 9.24 -3.19 14.58
N ALA A 274 9.02 -4.47 14.87
CA ALA A 274 7.80 -4.94 15.52
C ALA A 274 7.62 -4.36 16.93
N ARG A 275 8.71 -4.21 17.71
CA ARG A 275 8.68 -3.55 19.03
C ARG A 275 8.32 -2.07 18.92
N ASP A 276 8.93 -1.36 17.97
CA ASP A 276 8.67 0.06 17.74
C ASP A 276 7.24 0.30 17.27
N ILE A 277 6.75 -0.51 16.31
CA ILE A 277 5.35 -0.49 15.87
C ILE A 277 4.41 -0.78 17.04
N THR A 278 4.72 -1.78 17.87
CA THR A 278 3.93 -2.13 19.06
C THR A 278 3.80 -0.94 19.99
N ALA A 279 4.92 -0.29 20.33
CA ALA A 279 4.93 0.88 21.21
C ALA A 279 4.04 2.02 20.66
N TYR A 280 4.07 2.24 19.34
CA TYR A 280 3.18 3.21 18.69
C TYR A 280 1.71 2.80 18.79
N LEU A 281 1.37 1.56 18.47
CA LEU A 281 -0.01 1.08 18.51
C LEU A 281 -0.60 1.09 19.93
N GLU A 282 0.20 0.80 20.95
CA GLU A 282 -0.19 0.87 22.38
C GLU A 282 -0.44 2.31 22.83
N SER A 283 0.20 3.30 22.22
CA SER A 283 -0.03 4.72 22.50
C SER A 283 -1.38 5.23 21.98
N LEU A 284 -2.02 4.51 21.06
CA LEU A 284 -3.33 4.85 20.49
C LEU A 284 -4.46 4.48 21.47
N LYS A 285 -4.90 5.48 22.22
CA LYS A 285 -5.97 5.39 23.25
C LYS A 285 -7.28 5.98 22.79
#